data_209b3efca0af340623fa0482bc3ccd73
#
_entry.id   209b3efca0af340623fa0482bc3ccd73
#
_cell.length_a   1.000
_cell.length_b   1.000
_cell.length_c   1.000
_cell.angle_alpha   90.00
_cell.angle_beta   90.00
_cell.angle_gamma   90.00
#
_symmetry.space_group_name_H-M   'P 1'
#
loop_
_entity.id
_entity.type
_entity.pdbx_description
1 polymer ?
#
loop_
_entity_poly.entity_id
_entity_poly.type
_entity_poly.pdbx_seq_one_letter_code
_entity_poly.pdbx_strand_id
1 'polypeptide(L)'
;MMITQELELKENISQDVIFPPNDLYSDEPPVETELHLEQIMLLIKCLKWLWKDRYDFYAAGNLTIYYSPNQKKSEYFRGPDFFVVLGTERKTRKSWVVWNEDGKYPNVILEILSPTTANTDREYKKELYQNTFRTPDYFWFDPYTLEFAGFHLLDGKYQPLEANEKGHLWSEQLNLYLGIHEGLLRYFTPEGKLVLTPEETAERLAAKLRELNIDPNTI
;
A
#
# COMPACT_ATOMS: atom_id res chain seq x y z
N MET A 1 8.37 15.68 -54.39
CA MET A 1 7.19 15.07 -53.79
C MET A 1 7.48 14.14 -52.61
N MET A 2 8.69 13.60 -52.43
CA MET A 2 9.06 12.78 -51.24
C MET A 2 9.54 13.58 -50.02
N ILE A 3 10.01 14.79 -50.18
CA ILE A 3 10.57 15.63 -49.11
C ILE A 3 9.46 16.24 -48.22
N THR A 4 8.27 16.46 -48.79
CA THR A 4 7.13 17.06 -48.05
C THR A 4 6.44 16.06 -47.11
N GLN A 5 6.46 14.75 -47.41
CA GLN A 5 5.89 13.71 -46.53
C GLN A 5 6.75 13.39 -45.32
N GLU A 6 8.06 13.53 -45.40
CA GLU A 6 8.98 13.34 -44.27
C GLU A 6 8.93 14.51 -43.27
N LEU A 7 8.58 15.71 -43.73
CA LEU A 7 8.39 16.88 -42.86
C LEU A 7 7.06 16.84 -42.12
N GLU A 8 5.98 16.39 -42.78
CA GLU A 8 4.69 16.18 -42.14
C GLU A 8 4.69 15.05 -41.10
N LEU A 9 5.53 14.01 -41.26
CA LEU A 9 5.72 12.94 -40.28
C LEU A 9 6.52 13.40 -39.06
N LYS A 10 7.37 14.40 -39.20
CA LYS A 10 8.15 14.97 -38.06
C LYS A 10 7.37 16.00 -37.27
N GLU A 11 6.40 16.70 -37.86
CA GLU A 11 5.53 17.63 -37.13
C GLU A 11 4.46 16.92 -36.28
N ASN A 12 4.13 15.65 -36.54
CA ASN A 12 3.19 14.87 -35.74
C ASN A 12 3.80 14.14 -34.54
N ILE A 13 5.11 14.22 -34.30
CA ILE A 13 5.78 13.55 -33.18
C ILE A 13 6.05 14.49 -31.99
N SER A 14 5.79 15.78 -32.13
CA SER A 14 5.91 16.76 -31.05
C SER A 14 4.59 17.26 -30.50
N GLN A 15 3.64 16.39 -30.26
CA GLN A 15 2.69 16.70 -29.19
C GLN A 15 3.43 16.48 -27.88
N ASP A 16 3.82 17.59 -27.28
CA ASP A 16 4.57 17.67 -26.04
C ASP A 16 4.08 16.61 -25.06
N VAL A 17 4.94 15.67 -24.71
CA VAL A 17 4.77 14.84 -23.54
C VAL A 17 4.87 15.80 -22.36
N ILE A 18 3.74 16.38 -21.96
CA ILE A 18 3.66 17.23 -20.78
C ILE A 18 3.83 16.28 -19.61
N PHE A 19 5.06 16.17 -19.12
CA PHE A 19 5.33 15.49 -17.86
C PHE A 19 4.49 16.16 -16.79
N PRO A 20 3.60 15.43 -16.11
CA PRO A 20 2.91 16.01 -14.98
C PRO A 20 3.94 16.52 -13.97
N PRO A 21 3.68 17.63 -13.29
CA PRO A 21 4.58 18.15 -12.28
C PRO A 21 4.81 17.12 -11.17
N ASN A 22 6.00 17.11 -10.57
CA ASN A 22 6.39 16.18 -9.50
C ASN A 22 5.56 16.35 -8.21
N ASP A 23 4.65 17.33 -8.18
CA ASP A 23 3.85 17.72 -7.03
C ASP A 23 2.35 17.51 -7.23
N LEU A 24 1.95 16.54 -8.07
CA LEU A 24 0.55 16.17 -8.26
C LEU A 24 -0.13 15.81 -6.94
N TYR A 25 -1.32 16.38 -6.74
CA TYR A 25 -2.19 15.97 -5.64
C TYR A 25 -2.87 14.63 -5.94
N SER A 26 -3.23 13.92 -4.86
CA SER A 26 -4.09 12.75 -4.95
C SER A 26 -5.48 13.14 -5.45
N ASP A 27 -6.05 12.31 -6.33
CA ASP A 27 -7.42 12.45 -6.85
C ASP A 27 -8.35 11.37 -6.28
N GLU A 28 -7.95 10.69 -5.19
CA GLU A 28 -8.78 9.65 -4.58
C GLU A 28 -9.99 10.23 -3.86
N PRO A 29 -11.14 9.55 -3.93
CA PRO A 29 -12.31 9.90 -3.13
C PRO A 29 -12.02 9.76 -1.63
N PRO A 30 -12.79 10.41 -0.76
CA PRO A 30 -12.73 10.18 0.67
C PRO A 30 -12.95 8.70 1.01
N VAL A 31 -12.35 8.22 2.11
CA VAL A 31 -12.61 6.87 2.63
C VAL A 31 -14.08 6.69 2.99
N GLU A 32 -14.61 5.49 2.75
CA GLU A 32 -16.06 5.26 2.80
C GLU A 32 -16.63 5.23 4.22
N THR A 33 -15.87 4.76 5.22
CA THR A 33 -16.34 4.62 6.61
C THR A 33 -15.24 4.88 7.62
N GLU A 34 -15.63 5.15 8.87
CA GLU A 34 -14.72 5.29 10.02
C GLU A 34 -13.84 4.05 10.19
N LEU A 35 -14.44 2.85 10.15
CA LEU A 35 -13.72 1.58 10.29
C LEU A 35 -12.67 1.37 9.19
N HIS A 36 -12.99 1.79 7.97
CA HIS A 36 -12.06 1.77 6.83
C HIS A 36 -10.85 2.69 7.11
N LEU A 37 -11.11 3.93 7.54
CA LEU A 37 -10.07 4.90 7.87
C LEU A 37 -9.18 4.41 9.01
N GLU A 38 -9.78 3.91 10.08
CA GLU A 38 -9.06 3.38 11.25
C GLU A 38 -8.16 2.22 10.87
N GLN A 39 -8.64 1.31 10.03
CA GLN A 39 -7.84 0.17 9.56
C GLN A 39 -6.62 0.63 8.74
N ILE A 40 -6.78 1.60 7.83
CA ILE A 40 -5.65 2.18 7.07
C ILE A 40 -4.64 2.82 8.03
N MET A 41 -5.13 3.65 8.96
CA MET A 41 -4.27 4.35 9.92
C MET A 41 -3.50 3.38 10.80
N LEU A 42 -4.13 2.30 11.26
CA LEU A 42 -3.52 1.25 12.07
C LEU A 42 -2.34 0.60 11.32
N LEU A 43 -2.55 0.18 10.07
CA LEU A 43 -1.53 -0.44 9.24
C LEU A 43 -0.33 0.49 9.03
N ILE A 44 -0.60 1.76 8.70
CA ILE A 44 0.46 2.76 8.50
C ILE A 44 1.25 3.00 9.79
N LYS A 45 0.56 3.20 10.92
CA LYS A 45 1.19 3.50 12.22
C LYS A 45 2.08 2.35 12.69
N CYS A 46 1.55 1.11 12.67
CA CYS A 46 2.29 -0.07 13.08
C CYS A 46 3.56 -0.25 12.25
N LEU A 47 3.44 -0.18 10.92
CA LEU A 47 4.59 -0.41 10.04
C LEU A 47 5.65 0.70 10.17
N LYS A 48 5.22 1.98 10.21
CA LYS A 48 6.14 3.11 10.39
C LYS A 48 6.82 3.10 11.76
N TRP A 49 6.15 2.59 12.80
CA TRP A 49 6.73 2.42 14.13
C TRP A 49 7.72 1.27 14.17
N LEU A 50 7.36 0.11 13.65
CA LEU A 50 8.24 -1.05 13.56
C LEU A 50 9.52 -0.72 12.77
N TRP A 51 9.38 0.02 11.68
CA TRP A 51 10.47 0.42 10.80
C TRP A 51 10.94 1.85 11.02
N LYS A 52 10.86 2.36 12.27
CA LYS A 52 11.22 3.74 12.60
C LYS A 52 12.66 4.11 12.19
N ASP A 53 13.57 3.14 12.24
CA ASP A 53 14.99 3.32 11.92
C ASP A 53 15.32 2.96 10.45
N ARG A 54 14.31 2.63 9.62
CA ARG A 54 14.46 2.42 8.18
C ARG A 54 14.11 3.69 7.40
N TYR A 55 14.92 3.98 6.38
CA TYR A 55 14.76 5.15 5.50
C TYR A 55 14.55 4.78 4.03
N ASP A 56 14.47 3.49 3.74
CA ASP A 56 14.42 2.90 2.40
C ASP A 56 13.03 2.36 2.02
N PHE A 57 11.97 2.95 2.55
CA PHE A 57 10.60 2.56 2.24
C PHE A 57 9.63 3.73 2.25
N TYR A 58 8.51 3.56 1.58
CA TYR A 58 7.36 4.44 1.62
C TYR A 58 6.09 3.64 1.88
N ALA A 59 5.30 4.06 2.86
CA ALA A 59 3.99 3.47 3.17
C ALA A 59 2.94 4.56 3.23
N ALA A 60 1.86 4.38 2.48
CA ALA A 60 0.76 5.32 2.38
C ALA A 60 -0.59 4.61 2.30
N GLY A 61 -1.65 5.35 2.55
CA GLY A 61 -3.02 4.88 2.36
C GLY A 61 -3.88 5.95 1.69
N ASN A 62 -4.87 5.50 0.93
CA ASN A 62 -5.78 6.32 0.16
C ASN A 62 -5.05 7.41 -0.66
N LEU A 63 -4.00 7.01 -1.36
CA LEU A 63 -3.13 7.90 -2.10
C LEU A 63 -3.02 7.45 -3.55
N THR A 64 -3.27 8.36 -4.49
CA THR A 64 -3.23 8.08 -5.92
C THR A 64 -1.86 7.64 -6.40
N ILE A 65 -1.84 6.56 -7.19
CA ILE A 65 -0.71 6.09 -7.98
C ILE A 65 -0.98 6.42 -9.45
N TYR A 66 -0.19 7.32 -10.03
CA TYR A 66 -0.21 7.64 -11.45
C TYR A 66 0.76 6.74 -12.20
N TYR A 67 0.26 5.96 -13.19
CA TYR A 67 1.04 4.93 -13.87
C TYR A 67 0.88 4.90 -15.38
N SER A 68 0.38 5.99 -15.98
CA SER A 68 0.20 6.05 -17.43
C SER A 68 1.51 5.81 -18.18
N PRO A 69 1.57 4.89 -19.17
CA PRO A 69 2.74 4.71 -20.02
C PRO A 69 3.02 5.95 -20.87
N ASN A 70 2.02 6.80 -21.11
CA ASN A 70 2.17 8.09 -21.79
C ASN A 70 2.48 9.24 -20.81
N GLN A 71 2.69 8.93 -19.53
CA GLN A 71 2.98 9.89 -18.48
C GLN A 71 1.92 11.00 -18.35
N LYS A 72 0.65 10.65 -18.60
CA LYS A 72 -0.48 11.58 -18.51
C LYS A 72 -1.31 11.29 -17.26
N LYS A 73 -1.54 12.33 -16.45
CA LYS A 73 -2.36 12.27 -15.24
C LYS A 73 -3.78 11.74 -15.49
N SER A 74 -4.37 12.11 -16.64
CA SER A 74 -5.77 11.81 -16.95
C SER A 74 -6.04 10.40 -17.45
N GLU A 75 -5.02 9.59 -17.73
CA GLU A 75 -5.22 8.30 -18.38
C GLU A 75 -5.32 7.12 -17.40
N TYR A 76 -4.30 6.95 -16.55
CA TYR A 76 -4.19 5.78 -15.69
C TYR A 76 -3.77 6.18 -14.29
N PHE A 77 -4.69 6.04 -13.35
CA PHE A 77 -4.45 6.26 -11.93
C PHE A 77 -5.28 5.29 -11.09
N ARG A 78 -4.79 4.98 -9.90
CA ARG A 78 -5.47 4.15 -8.89
C ARG A 78 -4.99 4.54 -7.50
N GLY A 79 -5.91 4.51 -6.54
CA GLY A 79 -5.62 4.69 -5.12
C GLY A 79 -5.91 3.41 -4.36
N PRO A 80 -4.89 2.59 -4.11
CA PRO A 80 -5.04 1.51 -3.16
C PRO A 80 -5.33 2.05 -1.77
N ASP A 81 -6.13 1.32 -1.00
CA ASP A 81 -6.42 1.70 0.39
C ASP A 81 -5.17 1.74 1.24
N PHE A 82 -4.24 0.82 1.01
CA PHE A 82 -2.91 0.83 1.61
C PHE A 82 -1.87 0.23 0.65
N PHE A 83 -0.69 0.85 0.59
CA PHE A 83 0.43 0.28 -0.18
C PHE A 83 1.80 0.59 0.43
N VAL A 84 2.78 -0.24 0.09
CA VAL A 84 4.18 -0.08 0.48
C VAL A 84 5.08 -0.18 -0.75
N VAL A 85 6.03 0.76 -0.86
CA VAL A 85 7.13 0.70 -1.82
C VAL A 85 8.44 0.57 -1.08
N LEU A 86 9.24 -0.42 -1.43
CA LEU A 86 10.57 -0.68 -0.86
C LEU A 86 11.69 -0.12 -1.75
N GLY A 87 12.85 0.10 -1.14
CA GLY A 87 14.01 0.62 -1.87
C GLY A 87 13.82 2.05 -2.38
N THR A 88 13.01 2.85 -1.71
CA THR A 88 12.78 4.25 -2.04
C THR A 88 12.99 5.15 -0.82
N GLU A 89 13.35 6.41 -1.05
CA GLU A 89 13.56 7.37 0.02
C GLU A 89 12.28 7.61 0.84
N ARG A 90 12.40 7.59 2.16
CA ARG A 90 11.32 7.91 3.09
C ARG A 90 11.11 9.43 3.17
N LYS A 91 10.21 9.95 2.32
CA LYS A 91 9.82 11.35 2.30
C LYS A 91 8.30 11.50 2.10
N THR A 92 7.78 12.69 2.40
CA THR A 92 6.36 13.01 2.13
C THR A 92 6.13 13.18 0.63
N ARG A 93 5.02 12.62 0.13
CA ARG A 93 4.57 12.75 -1.27
C ARG A 93 3.10 13.13 -1.31
N LYS A 94 2.70 13.89 -2.33
CA LYS A 94 1.30 14.27 -2.58
C LYS A 94 0.53 13.17 -3.32
N SER A 95 1.24 12.35 -4.07
CA SER A 95 0.78 11.16 -4.79
C SER A 95 2.00 10.30 -5.13
N TRP A 96 1.79 9.07 -5.62
CA TRP A 96 2.85 8.23 -6.15
C TRP A 96 2.86 8.32 -7.68
N VAL A 97 3.89 8.92 -8.25
CA VAL A 97 4.02 9.13 -9.69
C VAL A 97 5.12 8.20 -10.20
N VAL A 98 4.74 7.06 -10.79
CA VAL A 98 5.66 5.96 -11.14
C VAL A 98 6.86 6.43 -11.96
N TRP A 99 6.65 7.29 -12.97
CA TRP A 99 7.76 7.79 -13.81
C TRP A 99 8.68 8.80 -13.11
N ASN A 100 8.28 9.37 -11.97
CA ASN A 100 9.12 10.24 -11.12
C ASN A 100 9.80 9.47 -9.98
N GLU A 101 9.44 8.22 -9.79
CA GLU A 101 9.93 7.33 -8.75
C GLU A 101 10.66 6.13 -9.37
N ASP A 102 11.49 6.40 -10.37
CA ASP A 102 12.34 5.41 -11.08
C ASP A 102 11.57 4.22 -11.67
N GLY A 103 10.32 4.40 -12.05
CA GLY A 103 9.46 3.32 -12.54
C GLY A 103 9.00 2.33 -11.46
N LYS A 104 9.15 2.66 -10.18
CA LYS A 104 8.80 1.77 -9.07
C LYS A 104 7.31 1.71 -8.85
N TYR A 105 6.81 0.48 -8.79
CA TYR A 105 5.47 0.14 -8.34
C TYR A 105 5.46 -0.36 -6.90
N PRO A 106 4.30 -0.41 -6.23
CA PRO A 106 4.21 -0.99 -4.90
C PRO A 106 4.70 -2.43 -4.82
N ASN A 107 5.44 -2.74 -3.75
CA ASN A 107 5.81 -4.11 -3.40
C ASN A 107 4.65 -4.83 -2.69
N VAL A 108 3.85 -4.08 -1.96
CA VAL A 108 2.66 -4.59 -1.25
C VAL A 108 1.50 -3.66 -1.52
N ILE A 109 0.35 -4.23 -1.83
CA ILE A 109 -0.95 -3.54 -1.88
C ILE A 109 -1.93 -4.30 -0.99
N LEU A 110 -2.75 -3.55 -0.26
CA LEU A 110 -3.84 -4.08 0.54
C LEU A 110 -5.09 -3.24 0.31
N GLU A 111 -6.19 -3.91 -0.04
CA GLU A 111 -7.51 -3.32 -0.20
C GLU A 111 -8.39 -3.66 0.99
N ILE A 112 -9.13 -2.67 1.49
CA ILE A 112 -10.11 -2.84 2.54
C ILE A 112 -11.49 -2.79 1.90
N LEU A 113 -12.19 -3.91 1.95
CA LEU A 113 -13.41 -4.08 1.21
C LEU A 113 -14.58 -3.37 1.90
N SER A 114 -15.44 -2.77 1.10
CA SER A 114 -16.71 -2.24 1.54
C SER A 114 -17.88 -3.06 0.98
N PRO A 115 -19.05 -3.05 1.63
CA PRO A 115 -20.23 -3.77 1.14
C PRO A 115 -20.67 -3.37 -0.28
N THR A 116 -20.32 -2.16 -0.71
CA THR A 116 -20.75 -1.59 -1.99
C THR A 116 -19.81 -1.91 -3.15
N THR A 117 -18.52 -2.19 -2.89
CA THR A 117 -17.51 -2.38 -3.94
C THR A 117 -17.04 -3.83 -4.10
N ALA A 118 -17.52 -4.73 -3.25
CA ALA A 118 -16.90 -6.04 -2.99
C ALA A 118 -16.78 -6.98 -4.21
N ASN A 119 -17.67 -6.98 -5.18
CA ASN A 119 -17.70 -8.03 -6.19
C ASN A 119 -17.06 -7.65 -7.54
N THR A 120 -17.24 -6.45 -8.03
CA THR A 120 -16.72 -6.03 -9.35
C THR A 120 -15.28 -5.51 -9.26
N ASP A 121 -14.93 -4.88 -8.14
CA ASP A 121 -13.62 -4.28 -7.93
C ASP A 121 -12.53 -5.30 -7.61
N ARG A 122 -12.85 -6.40 -6.92
CA ARG A 122 -11.89 -7.42 -6.50
C ARG A 122 -11.14 -8.03 -7.69
N GLU A 123 -11.87 -8.46 -8.71
CA GLU A 123 -11.26 -9.12 -9.88
C GLU A 123 -10.47 -8.12 -10.72
N TYR A 124 -11.06 -6.97 -11.03
CA TYR A 124 -10.41 -5.95 -11.84
C TYR A 124 -9.15 -5.38 -11.19
N LYS A 125 -9.20 -5.01 -9.90
CA LYS A 125 -8.02 -4.51 -9.17
C LYS A 125 -6.94 -5.58 -9.08
N LYS A 126 -7.34 -6.82 -8.79
CA LYS A 126 -6.40 -7.96 -8.73
C LYS A 126 -5.69 -8.18 -10.07
N GLU A 127 -6.42 -8.14 -11.18
CA GLU A 127 -5.83 -8.26 -12.52
C GLU A 127 -4.88 -7.10 -12.84
N LEU A 128 -5.24 -5.87 -12.49
CA LEU A 128 -4.40 -4.69 -12.67
C LEU A 128 -3.09 -4.82 -11.89
N TYR A 129 -3.18 -5.20 -10.61
CA TYR A 129 -2.01 -5.34 -9.74
C TYR A 129 -1.12 -6.52 -10.15
N GLN A 130 -1.72 -7.58 -10.67
CA GLN A 130 -0.98 -8.72 -11.23
C GLN A 130 -0.28 -8.38 -12.54
N ASN A 131 -1.02 -7.82 -13.52
CA ASN A 131 -0.59 -7.76 -14.91
C ASN A 131 0.17 -6.47 -15.23
N THR A 132 -0.21 -5.35 -14.60
CA THR A 132 0.36 -4.03 -14.88
C THR A 132 1.36 -3.61 -13.81
N PHE A 133 0.95 -3.60 -12.54
CA PHE A 133 1.84 -3.20 -11.44
C PHE A 133 2.86 -4.28 -11.12
N ARG A 134 2.51 -5.54 -11.36
CA ARG A 134 3.31 -6.72 -10.99
C ARG A 134 3.70 -6.67 -9.52
N THR A 135 2.74 -6.25 -8.69
CA THR A 135 2.91 -6.13 -7.23
C THR A 135 3.17 -7.51 -6.64
N PRO A 136 4.31 -7.72 -5.95
CA PRO A 136 4.66 -9.03 -5.42
C PRO A 136 3.65 -9.60 -4.42
N ASP A 137 3.21 -8.80 -3.44
CA ASP A 137 2.26 -9.23 -2.43
C ASP A 137 0.98 -8.39 -2.50
N TYR A 138 -0.15 -9.05 -2.71
CA TYR A 138 -1.47 -8.44 -2.75
C TYR A 138 -2.39 -9.05 -1.71
N PHE A 139 -3.07 -8.21 -0.94
CA PHE A 139 -4.01 -8.60 0.09
C PHE A 139 -5.32 -7.86 -0.05
N TRP A 140 -6.40 -8.46 0.46
CA TRP A 140 -7.63 -7.76 0.74
C TRP A 140 -8.23 -8.22 2.07
N PHE A 141 -8.94 -7.34 2.73
CA PHE A 141 -9.58 -7.56 4.02
C PHE A 141 -10.97 -6.93 4.05
N ASP A 142 -11.96 -7.68 4.51
CA ASP A 142 -13.31 -7.19 4.77
C ASP A 142 -13.48 -7.01 6.29
N PRO A 143 -13.55 -5.77 6.79
CA PRO A 143 -13.63 -5.51 8.22
C PRO A 143 -15.00 -5.86 8.83
N TYR A 144 -16.03 -6.11 8.00
CA TYR A 144 -17.37 -6.46 8.47
C TYR A 144 -17.57 -7.97 8.59
N THR A 145 -17.07 -8.72 7.61
CA THR A 145 -17.17 -10.19 7.60
C THR A 145 -15.94 -10.86 8.21
N LEU A 146 -14.85 -10.11 8.37
CA LEU A 146 -13.52 -10.59 8.75
C LEU A 146 -12.92 -11.56 7.73
N GLU A 147 -13.42 -11.58 6.49
CA GLU A 147 -12.76 -12.30 5.42
C GLU A 147 -11.41 -11.66 5.08
N PHE A 148 -10.40 -12.47 4.95
CA PHE A 148 -9.04 -12.03 4.64
C PHE A 148 -8.38 -13.01 3.68
N ALA A 149 -7.78 -12.49 2.61
CA ALA A 149 -6.99 -13.29 1.67
C ALA A 149 -5.74 -12.53 1.23
N GLY A 150 -4.74 -13.30 0.82
CA GLY A 150 -3.48 -12.79 0.31
C GLY A 150 -2.99 -13.60 -0.88
N PHE A 151 -2.19 -12.96 -1.71
CA PHE A 151 -1.64 -13.55 -2.93
C PHE A 151 -0.19 -13.10 -3.09
N HIS A 152 0.64 -14.03 -3.55
CA HIS A 152 2.01 -13.75 -3.95
C HIS A 152 2.16 -13.92 -5.46
N LEU A 153 2.90 -13.01 -6.11
CA LEU A 153 3.14 -13.03 -7.54
C LEU A 153 4.28 -13.98 -7.88
N LEU A 154 3.95 -15.14 -8.40
CA LEU A 154 4.90 -16.15 -8.86
C LEU A 154 4.74 -16.36 -10.38
N ASP A 155 5.82 -16.25 -11.14
CA ASP A 155 5.84 -16.42 -12.60
C ASP A 155 4.78 -15.58 -13.34
N GLY A 156 4.50 -14.37 -12.80
CA GLY A 156 3.54 -13.43 -13.38
C GLY A 156 2.07 -13.73 -13.07
N LYS A 157 1.79 -14.66 -12.16
CA LYS A 157 0.45 -15.05 -11.72
C LYS A 157 0.34 -14.99 -10.20
N TYR A 158 -0.77 -14.46 -9.70
CA TYR A 158 -1.06 -14.51 -8.28
C TYR A 158 -1.42 -15.92 -7.83
N GLN A 159 -0.61 -16.45 -6.92
CA GLN A 159 -0.87 -17.66 -6.18
C GLN A 159 -1.46 -17.31 -4.82
N PRO A 160 -2.56 -17.94 -4.40
CA PRO A 160 -3.12 -17.71 -3.08
C PRO A 160 -2.12 -18.12 -1.99
N LEU A 161 -1.99 -17.30 -0.95
CA LEU A 161 -1.18 -17.61 0.21
C LEU A 161 -1.94 -18.58 1.13
N GLU A 162 -1.24 -19.54 1.67
CA GLU A 162 -1.78 -20.44 2.68
C GLU A 162 -1.59 -19.86 4.09
N ALA A 163 -2.64 -19.90 4.88
CA ALA A 163 -2.60 -19.46 6.26
C ALA A 163 -1.83 -20.46 7.13
N ASN A 164 -1.06 -19.94 8.09
CA ASN A 164 -0.47 -20.78 9.12
C ASN A 164 -1.54 -21.25 10.14
N GLU A 165 -1.16 -22.04 11.12
CA GLU A 165 -2.06 -22.59 12.16
C GLU A 165 -2.86 -21.53 12.93
N LYS A 166 -2.41 -20.27 12.92
CA LYS A 166 -3.08 -19.13 13.57
C LYS A 166 -3.95 -18.31 12.61
N GLY A 167 -4.09 -18.75 11.35
CA GLY A 167 -4.83 -18.01 10.33
C GLY A 167 -4.07 -16.81 9.76
N HIS A 168 -2.76 -16.72 9.96
CA HIS A 168 -1.96 -15.60 9.46
C HIS A 168 -1.34 -15.92 8.11
N LEU A 169 -1.30 -14.93 7.20
CA LEU A 169 -0.69 -14.98 5.88
C LEU A 169 0.69 -14.31 5.91
N TRP A 170 1.68 -14.94 5.30
CA TRP A 170 3.03 -14.41 5.22
C TRP A 170 3.17 -13.42 4.07
N SER A 171 3.68 -12.23 4.36
CA SER A 171 4.17 -11.29 3.35
C SER A 171 5.69 -11.40 3.24
N GLU A 172 6.15 -11.86 2.10
CA GLU A 172 7.58 -11.95 1.81
C GLU A 172 8.22 -10.56 1.74
N GLN A 173 7.51 -9.60 1.17
CA GLN A 173 7.98 -8.24 1.00
C GLN A 173 8.12 -7.48 2.33
N LEU A 174 7.20 -7.70 3.26
CA LEU A 174 7.27 -7.05 4.58
C LEU A 174 8.14 -7.83 5.57
N ASN A 175 8.38 -9.12 5.32
CA ASN A 175 8.95 -10.07 6.29
C ASN A 175 8.12 -10.11 7.58
N LEU A 176 6.80 -10.11 7.44
CA LEU A 176 5.80 -10.12 8.50
C LEU A 176 4.64 -11.04 8.13
N TYR A 177 3.96 -11.56 9.14
CA TYR A 177 2.63 -12.10 8.96
C TYR A 177 1.57 -11.00 9.06
N LEU A 178 0.48 -11.14 8.29
CA LEU A 178 -0.76 -10.42 8.46
C LEU A 178 -1.82 -11.38 8.95
N GLY A 179 -2.65 -10.94 9.89
CA GLY A 179 -3.72 -11.77 10.46
C GLY A 179 -4.69 -10.94 11.27
N ILE A 180 -5.84 -11.52 11.62
CA ILE A 180 -6.91 -10.85 12.34
C ILE A 180 -6.64 -10.94 13.84
N HIS A 181 -6.71 -9.81 14.53
CA HIS A 181 -6.62 -9.69 15.97
C HIS A 181 -7.62 -8.66 16.46
N GLU A 182 -8.51 -9.07 17.35
CA GLU A 182 -9.59 -8.21 17.90
C GLU A 182 -10.44 -7.50 16.82
N GLY A 183 -10.75 -8.24 15.73
CA GLY A 183 -11.57 -7.73 14.63
C GLY A 183 -10.85 -6.84 13.63
N LEU A 184 -9.56 -6.60 13.79
CA LEU A 184 -8.74 -5.77 12.93
C LEU A 184 -7.64 -6.58 12.26
N LEU A 185 -7.25 -6.19 11.06
CA LEU A 185 -6.07 -6.75 10.39
C LEU A 185 -4.81 -6.14 10.99
N ARG A 186 -3.92 -7.00 11.48
CA ARG A 186 -2.69 -6.63 12.19
C ARG A 186 -1.47 -7.32 11.60
N TYR A 187 -0.29 -6.77 11.91
CA TYR A 187 0.99 -7.41 11.64
C TYR A 187 1.46 -8.25 12.81
N PHE A 188 2.16 -9.34 12.48
CA PHE A 188 2.86 -10.17 13.45
C PHE A 188 4.30 -10.40 12.97
N THR A 189 5.24 -10.47 13.92
CA THR A 189 6.63 -10.80 13.61
C THR A 189 6.75 -12.24 13.08
N PRO A 190 7.90 -12.63 12.49
CA PRO A 190 8.14 -14.04 12.11
C PRO A 190 7.93 -15.03 13.26
N GLU A 191 8.17 -14.61 14.51
CA GLU A 191 7.95 -15.41 15.72
C GLU A 191 6.48 -15.41 16.17
N GLY A 192 5.59 -14.74 15.42
CA GLY A 192 4.16 -14.67 15.70
C GLY A 192 3.78 -13.73 16.85
N LYS A 193 4.63 -12.74 17.17
CA LYS A 193 4.30 -11.69 18.14
C LYS A 193 3.57 -10.54 17.44
N LEU A 194 2.50 -10.05 18.07
CA LEU A 194 1.77 -8.87 17.58
C LEU A 194 2.70 -7.66 17.50
N VAL A 195 2.66 -6.97 16.36
CA VAL A 195 3.30 -5.67 16.17
C VAL A 195 2.39 -4.62 16.78
N LEU A 196 2.85 -4.00 17.85
CA LEU A 196 2.09 -2.99 18.60
C LEU A 196 2.13 -1.63 17.91
N THR A 197 1.11 -0.83 18.12
CA THR A 197 1.14 0.60 17.81
C THR A 197 2.07 1.35 18.77
N PRO A 198 2.45 2.60 18.48
CA PRO A 198 3.16 3.45 19.44
C PRO A 198 2.40 3.59 20.77
N GLU A 199 1.08 3.76 20.71
CA GLU A 199 0.20 3.91 21.87
C GLU A 199 0.17 2.63 22.72
N GLU A 200 -0.09 1.47 22.10
CA GLU A 200 -0.05 0.16 22.79
C GLU A 200 1.33 -0.11 23.40
N THR A 201 2.39 0.30 22.72
CA THR A 201 3.76 0.17 23.25
C THR A 201 3.94 1.04 24.49
N ALA A 202 3.47 2.29 24.46
CA ALA A 202 3.56 3.22 25.59
C ALA A 202 2.74 2.70 26.79
N GLU A 203 1.52 2.22 26.56
CA GLU A 203 0.67 1.63 27.61
C GLU A 203 1.34 0.41 28.28
N ARG A 204 1.91 -0.47 27.46
CA ARG A 204 2.65 -1.65 27.94
C ARG A 204 3.86 -1.27 28.78
N LEU A 205 4.61 -0.25 28.36
CA LEU A 205 5.75 0.26 29.12
C LEU A 205 5.28 0.92 30.43
N ALA A 206 4.23 1.74 30.38
CA ALA A 206 3.66 2.37 31.57
C ALA A 206 3.16 1.33 32.59
N ALA A 207 2.50 0.27 32.12
CA ALA A 207 2.09 -0.83 32.99
C ALA A 207 3.30 -1.48 33.66
N LYS A 208 4.39 -1.71 32.89
CA LYS A 208 5.60 -2.31 33.44
C LYS A 208 6.31 -1.42 34.46
N LEU A 209 6.30 -0.11 34.25
CA LEU A 209 6.86 0.85 35.23
C LEU A 209 6.05 0.83 36.54
N ARG A 210 4.70 0.79 36.45
CA ARG A 210 3.83 0.68 37.64
C ARG A 210 4.08 -0.60 38.44
N GLU A 211 4.30 -1.74 37.76
CA GLU A 211 4.70 -2.99 38.42
C GLU A 211 6.02 -2.86 39.22
N LEU A 212 6.91 -1.97 38.74
CA LEU A 212 8.18 -1.65 39.42
C LEU A 212 8.04 -0.52 40.44
N ASN A 213 6.82 -0.06 40.75
CA ASN A 213 6.52 1.08 41.64
C ASN A 213 7.12 2.42 41.16
N ILE A 214 7.28 2.57 39.81
CA ILE A 214 7.70 3.83 39.19
C ILE A 214 6.46 4.47 38.55
N ASP A 215 6.18 5.74 38.86
CA ASP A 215 5.10 6.49 38.22
C ASP A 215 5.52 6.87 36.79
N PRO A 216 4.81 6.39 35.74
CA PRO A 216 5.13 6.71 34.36
C PRO A 216 5.08 8.19 34.01
N ASN A 217 4.35 9.02 34.76
CA ASN A 217 4.21 10.44 34.53
C ASN A 217 5.38 11.28 35.08
N THR A 218 6.33 10.66 35.74
CA THR A 218 7.49 11.33 36.33
C THR A 218 8.78 11.17 35.51
N ILE A 219 8.68 10.54 34.30
CA ILE A 219 9.82 10.24 33.45
C ILE A 219 9.84 11.12 32.22
#